data_b26a9becb5785f923a4afb665fa03dce
#
_entry.id   b26a9becb5785f923a4afb665fa03dce
#
_cell.length_a   1.000
_cell.length_b   1.000
_cell.length_c   1.000
_cell.angle_alpha   90.00
_cell.angle_beta   90.00
_cell.angle_gamma   90.00
#
_symmetry.space_group_name_H-M   'P 1'
#
loop_
_entity.id
_entity.type
_entity.pdbx_description
1 polymer ?
#
loop_
_entity_poly.entity_id
_entity_poly.type
_entity_poly.pdbx_seq_one_letter_code
_entity_poly.pdbx_strand_id
1 'polypeptide(L)'
;VLVLAALWGLWEGYKWLWETTGWTWPFAVDDVTMPHLHDVFAAFWQPTTTGGPPLIHSLLNATWFTGKEALAGFVLGGLIGFALAVGLSQSRLLERGILPYIVASQTVPILAIAPMVVVGLGSKGVSGWKAVAILAAYLTFFPVAINTLRGLHSVDPRAVELMHSYAASRWRVLWQLRVPSSVPYIFTALKISATASVIGAIIGETPASIQDGLGGAIVNFNQYYSLEPTFLWATNIVCAVLGIAFFLAVATTERLVLRRAPVNVS
;
A
#
# COMPACT_ATOMS: atom_id res chain seq x y z
N VAL A 1 -14.58 14.86 8.05
CA VAL A 1 -16.04 14.83 7.85
C VAL A 1 -16.44 15.85 6.78
N LEU A 2 -16.10 17.15 6.89
CA LEU A 2 -16.52 18.19 5.93
C LEU A 2 -16.04 17.90 4.49
N VAL A 3 -14.81 17.45 4.31
CA VAL A 3 -14.27 17.11 2.97
C VAL A 3 -15.04 15.95 2.35
N LEU A 4 -15.32 14.89 3.11
CA LEU A 4 -16.10 13.75 2.62
C LEU A 4 -17.52 14.15 2.26
N ALA A 5 -18.16 14.99 3.07
CA ALA A 5 -19.49 15.52 2.77
C ALA A 5 -19.50 16.42 1.52
N ALA A 6 -18.43 17.23 1.33
CA ALA A 6 -18.28 18.04 0.13
C ALA A 6 -18.08 17.18 -1.13
N LEU A 7 -17.26 16.14 -1.05
CA LEU A 7 -17.05 15.20 -2.16
C LEU A 7 -18.33 14.44 -2.51
N TRP A 8 -19.09 13.99 -1.50
CA TRP A 8 -20.40 13.39 -1.69
C TRP A 8 -21.36 14.36 -2.39
N GLY A 9 -21.46 15.59 -1.87
CA GLY A 9 -22.32 16.62 -2.47
C GLY A 9 -21.92 16.99 -3.90
N LEU A 10 -20.64 17.02 -4.21
CA LEU A 10 -20.15 17.24 -5.58
C LEU A 10 -20.52 16.08 -6.50
N TRP A 11 -20.37 14.84 -6.03
CA TRP A 11 -20.73 13.64 -6.78
C TRP A 11 -22.23 13.62 -7.12
N GLU A 12 -23.09 13.66 -6.11
CA GLU A 12 -24.53 13.62 -6.29
C GLU A 12 -25.06 14.88 -7.01
N GLY A 13 -24.48 16.06 -6.71
CA GLY A 13 -24.86 17.31 -7.36
C GLY A 13 -24.52 17.34 -8.85
N TYR A 14 -23.36 16.79 -9.25
CA TYR A 14 -23.00 16.68 -10.67
C TYR A 14 -23.93 15.70 -11.41
N LYS A 15 -24.24 14.56 -10.78
CA LYS A 15 -25.18 13.59 -11.34
C LYS A 15 -26.58 14.17 -11.47
N TRP A 16 -27.11 14.85 -10.46
CA TRP A 16 -28.39 15.53 -10.49
C TRP A 16 -28.46 16.58 -11.60
N LEU A 17 -27.37 17.36 -11.79
CA LEU A 17 -27.29 18.35 -12.86
C LEU A 17 -27.41 17.68 -14.25
N TRP A 18 -26.75 16.55 -14.45
CA TRP A 18 -26.83 15.80 -15.69
C TRP A 18 -28.25 15.25 -15.95
N GLU A 19 -28.86 14.65 -14.96
CA GLU A 19 -30.23 14.09 -15.05
C GLU A 19 -31.28 15.16 -15.37
N THR A 20 -31.13 16.38 -14.84
CA THR A 20 -32.12 17.47 -15.01
C THR A 20 -31.88 18.26 -16.30
N THR A 21 -30.63 18.44 -16.74
CA THR A 21 -30.30 19.32 -17.86
C THR A 21 -29.87 18.57 -19.12
N GLY A 22 -29.53 17.29 -19.03
CA GLY A 22 -28.93 16.51 -20.11
C GLY A 22 -27.52 16.99 -20.51
N TRP A 23 -26.84 17.73 -19.63
CA TRP A 23 -25.52 18.32 -19.92
C TRP A 23 -24.44 17.24 -19.94
N THR A 24 -23.86 17.00 -21.11
CA THR A 24 -22.89 15.93 -21.36
C THR A 24 -21.43 16.40 -21.36
N TRP A 25 -21.15 17.67 -21.12
CA TRP A 25 -19.79 18.19 -21.05
C TRP A 25 -19.32 18.30 -19.59
N PRO A 26 -18.10 17.87 -19.20
CA PRO A 26 -17.02 17.33 -20.07
C PRO A 26 -17.20 15.86 -20.45
N PHE A 27 -18.08 15.10 -19.81
CA PHE A 27 -18.39 13.69 -20.15
C PHE A 27 -19.82 13.34 -19.73
N ALA A 28 -20.40 12.39 -20.45
CA ALA A 28 -21.73 11.86 -20.10
C ALA A 28 -21.64 11.08 -18.79
N VAL A 29 -22.61 11.30 -17.91
CA VAL A 29 -22.71 10.66 -16.60
C VAL A 29 -23.97 9.81 -16.58
N ASP A 30 -23.82 8.53 -16.89
CA ASP A 30 -24.90 7.56 -16.78
C ASP A 30 -24.75 6.70 -15.50
N ASP A 31 -25.74 5.84 -15.24
CA ASP A 31 -25.74 4.96 -14.06
C ASP A 31 -24.60 3.93 -14.11
N VAL A 32 -24.06 3.65 -15.30
CA VAL A 32 -22.94 2.74 -15.49
C VAL A 32 -21.63 3.41 -15.12
N THR A 33 -21.39 4.65 -15.60
CA THR A 33 -20.13 5.36 -15.35
C THR A 33 -20.06 5.99 -13.97
N MET A 34 -21.21 6.46 -13.44
CA MET A 34 -21.29 7.16 -12.18
C MET A 34 -22.59 6.80 -11.44
N PRO A 35 -22.65 5.61 -10.79
CA PRO A 35 -23.82 5.21 -10.04
C PRO A 35 -24.05 6.13 -8.83
N HIS A 36 -25.28 6.23 -8.36
CA HIS A 36 -25.58 6.93 -7.12
C HIS A 36 -24.87 6.28 -5.94
N LEU A 37 -24.32 7.09 -5.05
CA LEU A 37 -23.57 6.57 -3.89
C LEU A 37 -24.47 5.74 -2.96
N HIS A 38 -25.77 6.08 -2.85
CA HIS A 38 -26.70 5.28 -2.05
C HIS A 38 -26.91 3.88 -2.63
N ASP A 39 -26.88 3.70 -3.96
CA ASP A 39 -26.98 2.39 -4.62
C ASP A 39 -25.70 1.58 -4.41
N VAL A 40 -24.55 2.24 -4.46
CA VAL A 40 -23.25 1.60 -4.14
C VAL A 40 -23.25 1.09 -2.70
N PHE A 41 -23.81 1.87 -1.75
CA PHE A 41 -23.91 1.40 -0.37
C PHE A 41 -24.98 0.32 -0.21
N ALA A 42 -26.13 0.41 -0.91
CA ALA A 42 -27.14 -0.63 -0.90
C ALA A 42 -26.62 -1.97 -1.44
N ALA A 43 -25.72 -1.93 -2.43
CA ALA A 43 -25.10 -3.12 -3.03
C ALA A 43 -24.39 -4.03 -2.02
N PHE A 44 -23.89 -3.51 -0.90
CA PHE A 44 -23.26 -4.33 0.14
C PHE A 44 -24.20 -5.40 0.72
N TRP A 45 -25.49 -5.17 0.75
CA TRP A 45 -26.50 -6.09 1.27
C TRP A 45 -27.19 -6.91 0.18
N GLN A 46 -26.90 -6.64 -1.09
CA GLN A 46 -27.45 -7.40 -2.20
C GLN A 46 -26.66 -8.71 -2.38
N PRO A 47 -27.34 -9.85 -2.69
CA PRO A 47 -26.68 -11.10 -3.01
C PRO A 47 -26.06 -11.02 -4.40
N THR A 48 -24.81 -11.51 -4.54
CA THR A 48 -24.10 -11.55 -5.83
C THR A 48 -24.62 -12.65 -6.77
N THR A 49 -25.33 -13.62 -6.22
CA THR A 49 -25.98 -14.73 -6.94
C THR A 49 -27.33 -15.03 -6.32
N THR A 50 -28.28 -15.55 -7.11
CA THR A 50 -29.62 -15.91 -6.64
C THR A 50 -29.55 -16.86 -5.44
N GLY A 51 -29.99 -16.40 -4.26
CA GLY A 51 -29.93 -17.17 -3.02
C GLY A 51 -28.56 -17.24 -2.34
N GLY A 52 -27.57 -16.49 -2.84
CA GLY A 52 -26.25 -16.40 -2.24
C GLY A 52 -26.17 -15.45 -1.03
N PRO A 53 -25.01 -15.39 -0.34
CA PRO A 53 -24.78 -14.44 0.73
C PRO A 53 -24.71 -13.00 0.20
N PRO A 54 -24.99 -11.99 1.06
CA PRO A 54 -24.77 -10.60 0.71
C PRO A 54 -23.31 -10.32 0.29
N LEU A 55 -23.12 -9.37 -0.62
CA LEU A 55 -21.81 -8.95 -1.14
C LEU A 55 -20.79 -8.67 -0.02
N ILE A 56 -21.23 -8.05 1.07
CA ILE A 56 -20.35 -7.71 2.20
C ILE A 56 -19.63 -8.94 2.78
N HIS A 57 -20.28 -10.11 2.85
CA HIS A 57 -19.63 -11.32 3.36
C HIS A 57 -18.52 -11.80 2.45
N SER A 58 -18.75 -11.79 1.13
CA SER A 58 -17.73 -12.14 0.14
C SER A 58 -16.56 -11.15 0.19
N LEU A 59 -16.84 -9.85 0.28
CA LEU A 59 -15.80 -8.82 0.37
C LEU A 59 -15.01 -8.85 1.68
N LEU A 60 -15.63 -9.19 2.81
CA LEU A 60 -14.90 -9.34 4.08
C LEU A 60 -13.92 -10.54 4.03
N ASN A 61 -14.34 -11.66 3.45
CA ASN A 61 -13.47 -12.81 3.25
C ASN A 61 -12.29 -12.45 2.32
N ALA A 62 -12.59 -11.77 1.20
CA ALA A 62 -11.57 -11.30 0.26
C ALA A 62 -10.62 -10.29 0.92
N THR A 63 -11.15 -9.39 1.75
CA THR A 63 -10.35 -8.42 2.53
C THR A 63 -9.38 -9.13 3.47
N TRP A 64 -9.83 -10.16 4.16
CA TRP A 64 -8.96 -10.96 5.03
C TRP A 64 -7.86 -11.67 4.25
N PHE A 65 -8.19 -12.20 3.07
CA PHE A 65 -7.24 -12.87 2.21
C PHE A 65 -6.15 -11.91 1.70
N THR A 66 -6.56 -10.83 1.04
CA THR A 66 -5.65 -9.77 0.56
C THR A 66 -4.88 -9.12 1.71
N GLY A 67 -5.52 -8.93 2.86
CA GLY A 67 -4.88 -8.37 4.06
C GLY A 67 -3.72 -9.22 4.58
N LYS A 68 -3.83 -10.54 4.55
CA LYS A 68 -2.73 -11.46 4.91
C LYS A 68 -1.56 -11.35 3.94
N GLU A 69 -1.83 -11.30 2.65
CA GLU A 69 -0.81 -11.17 1.61
C GLU A 69 -0.09 -9.82 1.71
N ALA A 70 -0.86 -8.74 1.86
CA ALA A 70 -0.33 -7.40 2.05
C ALA A 70 0.53 -7.31 3.32
N LEU A 71 0.08 -7.89 4.44
CA LEU A 71 0.84 -7.90 5.69
C LEU A 71 2.15 -8.69 5.56
N ALA A 72 2.10 -9.87 4.95
CA ALA A 72 3.30 -10.66 4.70
C ALA A 72 4.29 -9.92 3.80
N GLY A 73 3.81 -9.29 2.72
CA GLY A 73 4.61 -8.47 1.83
C GLY A 73 5.17 -7.22 2.53
N PHE A 74 4.35 -6.55 3.34
CA PHE A 74 4.78 -5.39 4.13
C PHE A 74 5.93 -5.73 5.09
N VAL A 75 5.80 -6.81 5.85
CA VAL A 75 6.85 -7.24 6.78
C VAL A 75 8.11 -7.66 6.04
N LEU A 76 7.99 -8.50 5.01
CA LEU A 76 9.12 -8.97 4.23
C LEU A 76 9.85 -7.82 3.53
N GLY A 77 9.11 -6.97 2.82
CA GLY A 77 9.68 -5.81 2.12
C GLY A 77 10.26 -4.78 3.08
N GLY A 78 9.61 -4.56 4.24
CA GLY A 78 10.11 -3.71 5.31
C GLY A 78 11.45 -4.18 5.86
N LEU A 79 11.58 -5.47 6.15
CA LEU A 79 12.84 -6.07 6.64
C LEU A 79 13.96 -6.00 5.59
N ILE A 80 13.65 -6.33 4.33
CA ILE A 80 14.61 -6.24 3.23
C ILE A 80 15.04 -4.78 3.02
N GLY A 81 14.10 -3.85 2.97
CA GLY A 81 14.38 -2.42 2.79
C GLY A 81 15.24 -1.85 3.92
N PHE A 82 14.92 -2.20 5.17
CA PHE A 82 15.71 -1.80 6.34
C PHE A 82 17.13 -2.39 6.29
N ALA A 83 17.27 -3.69 6.01
CA ALA A 83 18.57 -4.35 5.91
C ALA A 83 19.42 -3.74 4.79
N LEU A 84 18.83 -3.43 3.64
CA LEU A 84 19.50 -2.74 2.54
C LEU A 84 19.97 -1.34 2.97
N ALA A 85 19.11 -0.54 3.62
CA ALA A 85 19.49 0.78 4.10
C ALA A 85 20.65 0.74 5.08
N VAL A 86 20.62 -0.20 6.04
CA VAL A 86 21.72 -0.42 6.99
C VAL A 86 23.00 -0.81 6.25
N GLY A 87 22.93 -1.77 5.32
CA GLY A 87 24.10 -2.20 4.53
C GLY A 87 24.70 -1.06 3.71
N LEU A 88 23.87 -0.31 2.99
CA LEU A 88 24.31 0.83 2.18
C LEU A 88 24.93 1.96 3.02
N SER A 89 24.38 2.21 4.21
CA SER A 89 24.89 3.26 5.10
C SER A 89 26.32 3.02 5.62
N GLN A 90 26.83 1.78 5.51
CA GLN A 90 28.18 1.43 5.98
C GLN A 90 29.28 1.80 4.99
N SER A 91 28.96 1.97 3.70
CA SER A 91 29.95 2.23 2.65
C SER A 91 29.40 3.12 1.55
N ARG A 92 30.05 4.28 1.36
CA ARG A 92 29.72 5.20 0.25
C ARG A 92 29.90 4.55 -1.13
N LEU A 93 30.79 3.58 -1.24
CA LEU A 93 30.99 2.85 -2.49
C LEU A 93 29.77 1.94 -2.79
N LEU A 94 29.28 1.20 -1.79
CA LEU A 94 28.08 0.38 -1.93
C LEU A 94 26.87 1.23 -2.23
N GLU A 95 26.70 2.34 -1.52
CA GLU A 95 25.59 3.27 -1.74
C GLU A 95 25.58 3.80 -3.18
N ARG A 96 26.71 4.36 -3.65
CA ARG A 96 26.82 4.91 -5.01
C ARG A 96 26.71 3.84 -6.09
N GLY A 97 27.16 2.61 -5.82
CA GLY A 97 27.09 1.50 -6.76
C GLY A 97 25.70 0.87 -6.85
N ILE A 98 25.00 0.68 -5.74
CA ILE A 98 23.73 -0.08 -5.69
C ILE A 98 22.50 0.82 -5.78
N LEU A 99 22.55 2.03 -5.21
CA LEU A 99 21.39 2.93 -5.16
C LEU A 99 20.76 3.21 -6.55
N PRO A 100 21.52 3.46 -7.63
CA PRO A 100 20.93 3.65 -8.95
C PRO A 100 20.11 2.45 -9.44
N TYR A 101 20.53 1.22 -9.13
CA TYR A 101 19.79 0.01 -9.50
C TYR A 101 18.50 -0.16 -8.68
N ILE A 102 18.54 0.19 -7.38
CA ILE A 102 17.32 0.22 -6.54
C ILE A 102 16.31 1.23 -7.10
N VAL A 103 16.77 2.42 -7.50
CA VAL A 103 15.89 3.42 -8.11
C VAL A 103 15.39 2.94 -9.46
N ALA A 104 16.26 2.41 -10.32
CA ALA A 104 15.90 1.88 -11.63
C ALA A 104 14.88 0.72 -11.54
N SER A 105 14.92 -0.10 -10.49
CA SER A 105 13.96 -1.18 -10.30
C SER A 105 12.51 -0.66 -10.22
N GLN A 106 12.30 0.57 -9.75
CA GLN A 106 10.96 1.18 -9.63
C GLN A 106 10.40 1.70 -10.95
N THR A 107 11.22 1.80 -12.00
CA THR A 107 10.74 2.19 -13.34
C THR A 107 10.03 1.05 -14.06
N VAL A 108 10.20 -0.18 -13.58
CA VAL A 108 9.54 -1.34 -14.19
C VAL A 108 8.07 -1.38 -13.76
N PRO A 109 7.12 -1.36 -14.72
CA PRO A 109 5.70 -1.42 -14.39
C PRO A 109 5.33 -2.72 -13.68
N ILE A 110 4.84 -2.64 -12.45
CA ILE A 110 4.51 -3.83 -11.66
C ILE A 110 3.45 -4.71 -12.35
N LEU A 111 2.49 -4.10 -13.05
CA LEU A 111 1.48 -4.83 -13.83
C LEU A 111 2.10 -5.71 -14.92
N ALA A 112 3.26 -5.31 -15.47
CA ALA A 112 3.94 -6.11 -16.49
C ALA A 112 4.70 -7.30 -15.89
N ILE A 113 5.28 -7.14 -14.68
CA ILE A 113 6.06 -8.20 -14.04
C ILE A 113 5.19 -9.14 -13.18
N ALA A 114 4.03 -8.70 -12.72
CA ALA A 114 3.18 -9.48 -11.83
C ALA A 114 2.81 -10.87 -12.41
N PRO A 115 2.36 -11.00 -13.68
CA PRO A 115 2.08 -12.32 -14.24
C PRO A 115 3.33 -13.22 -14.30
N MET A 116 4.48 -12.66 -14.63
CA MET A 116 5.75 -13.41 -14.73
C MET A 116 6.18 -13.96 -13.37
N VAL A 117 6.05 -13.14 -12.32
CA VAL A 117 6.40 -13.55 -10.95
C VAL A 117 5.43 -14.62 -10.45
N VAL A 118 4.12 -14.41 -10.60
CA VAL A 118 3.11 -15.31 -10.08
C VAL A 118 3.15 -16.66 -10.81
N VAL A 119 3.18 -16.67 -12.15
CA VAL A 119 3.24 -17.89 -12.94
C VAL A 119 4.61 -18.58 -12.79
N GLY A 120 5.70 -17.79 -12.80
CA GLY A 120 7.05 -18.32 -12.66
C GLY A 120 7.31 -18.96 -11.30
N LEU A 121 6.81 -18.38 -10.22
CA LEU A 121 6.89 -18.99 -8.88
C LEU A 121 5.91 -20.14 -8.73
N GLY A 122 4.71 -20.03 -9.29
CA GLY A 122 3.70 -21.11 -9.29
C GLY A 122 4.21 -22.38 -9.98
N SER A 123 4.93 -22.25 -11.10
CA SER A 123 5.55 -23.40 -11.79
C SER A 123 6.61 -24.13 -10.94
N LYS A 124 7.17 -23.46 -9.94
CA LYS A 124 8.11 -24.02 -8.95
C LYS A 124 7.43 -24.51 -7.66
N GLY A 125 6.10 -24.60 -7.65
CA GLY A 125 5.33 -25.09 -6.50
C GLY A 125 5.14 -24.05 -5.38
N VAL A 126 5.44 -22.77 -5.63
CA VAL A 126 5.12 -21.70 -4.67
C VAL A 126 3.63 -21.39 -4.74
N SER A 127 2.94 -21.46 -3.61
CA SER A 127 1.52 -21.13 -3.53
C SER A 127 1.24 -19.68 -3.94
N GLY A 128 0.10 -19.44 -4.63
CA GLY A 128 -0.25 -18.15 -5.22
C GLY A 128 -0.15 -16.98 -4.22
N TRP A 129 -0.68 -17.16 -3.00
CA TRP A 129 -0.63 -16.12 -1.98
C TRP A 129 0.82 -15.69 -1.59
N LYS A 130 1.79 -16.63 -1.62
CA LYS A 130 3.21 -16.29 -1.37
C LYS A 130 3.82 -15.51 -2.52
N ALA A 131 3.45 -15.84 -3.76
CA ALA A 131 3.90 -15.10 -4.93
C ALA A 131 3.36 -13.66 -4.90
N VAL A 132 2.10 -13.48 -4.51
CA VAL A 132 1.49 -12.15 -4.32
C VAL A 132 2.17 -11.39 -3.18
N ALA A 133 2.45 -12.05 -2.05
CA ALA A 133 3.19 -11.42 -0.95
C ALA A 133 4.60 -10.94 -1.37
N ILE A 134 5.27 -11.65 -2.29
CA ILE A 134 6.56 -11.22 -2.86
C ILE A 134 6.38 -9.95 -3.71
N LEU A 135 5.31 -9.83 -4.49
CA LEU A 135 5.00 -8.60 -5.24
C LEU A 135 4.69 -7.43 -4.32
N ALA A 136 3.92 -7.67 -3.25
CA ALA A 136 3.67 -6.67 -2.22
C ALA A 136 4.97 -6.24 -1.52
N ALA A 137 5.88 -7.17 -1.25
CA ALA A 137 7.21 -6.89 -0.70
C ALA A 137 8.07 -6.06 -1.65
N TYR A 138 7.97 -6.30 -2.96
CA TYR A 138 8.66 -5.50 -3.98
C TYR A 138 8.23 -4.03 -3.97
N LEU A 139 6.96 -3.73 -3.79
CA LEU A 139 6.51 -2.34 -3.66
C LEU A 139 6.89 -1.71 -2.31
N THR A 140 7.03 -2.52 -1.28
CA THR A 140 7.32 -2.07 0.09
C THR A 140 8.81 -1.77 0.31
N PHE A 141 9.73 -2.59 -0.23
CA PHE A 141 11.16 -2.50 0.12
C PHE A 141 11.78 -1.15 -0.26
N PHE A 142 11.38 -0.59 -1.40
CA PHE A 142 11.98 0.63 -1.91
C PHE A 142 11.73 1.87 -1.03
N PRO A 143 10.48 2.24 -0.68
CA PRO A 143 10.24 3.37 0.22
C PRO A 143 10.96 3.19 1.57
N VAL A 144 11.01 1.95 2.09
CA VAL A 144 11.70 1.66 3.35
C VAL A 144 13.20 1.83 3.19
N ALA A 145 13.81 1.27 2.13
CA ALA A 145 15.25 1.40 1.91
C ALA A 145 15.69 2.86 1.77
N ILE A 146 15.01 3.64 0.93
CA ILE A 146 15.41 5.01 0.63
C ILE A 146 15.21 5.94 1.83
N ASN A 147 14.04 5.90 2.48
CA ASN A 147 13.78 6.81 3.59
C ASN A 147 14.56 6.41 4.85
N THR A 148 14.74 5.12 5.11
CA THR A 148 15.62 4.67 6.20
C THR A 148 17.07 5.12 5.96
N LEU A 149 17.59 4.97 4.73
CA LEU A 149 18.94 5.41 4.38
C LEU A 149 19.09 6.94 4.59
N ARG A 150 18.11 7.73 4.16
CA ARG A 150 18.07 9.18 4.43
C ARG A 150 18.07 9.47 5.92
N GLY A 151 17.28 8.73 6.70
CA GLY A 151 17.23 8.87 8.16
C GLY A 151 18.55 8.52 8.83
N LEU A 152 19.24 7.45 8.39
CA LEU A 152 20.58 7.08 8.91
C LEU A 152 21.66 8.14 8.62
N HIS A 153 21.47 8.95 7.58
CA HIS A 153 22.36 10.06 7.21
C HIS A 153 21.94 11.42 7.78
N SER A 154 20.76 11.55 8.39
CA SER A 154 20.24 12.82 8.92
C SER A 154 20.87 13.25 10.25
N VAL A 155 21.73 12.42 10.82
CA VAL A 155 22.40 12.68 12.11
C VAL A 155 23.39 13.84 12.00
N ASP A 156 23.39 14.72 13.00
CA ASP A 156 24.36 15.81 13.09
C ASP A 156 25.80 15.25 13.07
N PRO A 157 26.66 15.74 12.15
CA PRO A 157 28.06 15.34 12.08
C PRO A 157 28.81 15.51 13.40
N ARG A 158 28.49 16.55 14.18
CA ARG A 158 29.08 16.80 15.51
C ARG A 158 28.79 15.68 16.49
N ALA A 159 27.57 15.12 16.48
CA ALA A 159 27.24 13.99 17.32
C ALA A 159 28.01 12.73 16.94
N VAL A 160 28.25 12.52 15.63
CA VAL A 160 29.09 11.44 15.15
C VAL A 160 30.56 11.63 15.57
N GLU A 161 31.11 12.83 15.46
CA GLU A 161 32.47 13.19 15.91
C GLU A 161 32.62 12.96 17.42
N LEU A 162 31.62 13.35 18.20
CA LEU A 162 31.60 13.10 19.65
C LEU A 162 31.67 11.60 19.96
N MET A 163 30.89 10.77 19.27
CA MET A 163 30.96 9.33 19.45
C MET A 163 32.35 8.78 19.10
N HIS A 164 33.00 9.31 18.07
CA HIS A 164 34.37 8.93 17.69
C HIS A 164 35.39 9.35 18.73
N SER A 165 35.24 10.51 19.39
CA SER A 165 36.12 10.95 20.47
C SER A 165 36.09 10.01 21.68
N TYR A 166 34.96 9.31 21.88
CA TYR A 166 34.82 8.22 22.89
C TYR A 166 35.25 6.84 22.34
N ALA A 167 35.96 6.80 21.21
CA ALA A 167 36.40 5.54 20.56
C ALA A 167 35.24 4.57 20.26
N ALA A 168 34.01 5.09 19.97
CA ALA A 168 32.88 4.25 19.62
C ALA A 168 33.11 3.56 18.27
N SER A 169 32.83 2.26 18.23
CA SER A 169 32.89 1.47 17.00
C SER A 169 31.74 1.90 16.03
N ARG A 170 31.92 1.62 14.73
CA ARG A 170 30.91 1.90 13.69
C ARG A 170 29.54 1.29 14.03
N TRP A 171 29.52 0.08 14.61
CA TRP A 171 28.28 -0.57 15.04
C TRP A 171 27.63 0.14 16.23
N ARG A 172 28.43 0.66 17.17
CA ARG A 172 27.91 1.45 18.29
C ARG A 172 27.30 2.77 17.80
N VAL A 173 27.97 3.47 16.89
CA VAL A 173 27.43 4.68 16.24
C VAL A 173 26.14 4.38 15.48
N LEU A 174 26.08 3.25 14.76
CA LEU A 174 24.87 2.85 14.03
C LEU A 174 23.69 2.64 14.98
N TRP A 175 23.83 1.76 15.96
CA TRP A 175 22.69 1.33 16.81
C TRP A 175 22.35 2.30 17.92
N GLN A 176 23.30 3.06 18.45
CA GLN A 176 23.05 4.00 19.55
C GLN A 176 22.77 5.43 19.10
N LEU A 177 23.13 5.79 17.86
CA LEU A 177 22.93 7.16 17.36
C LEU A 177 22.11 7.18 16.07
N ARG A 178 22.55 6.51 15.00
CA ARG A 178 21.92 6.64 13.67
C ARG A 178 20.53 6.00 13.60
N VAL A 179 20.37 4.77 14.09
CA VAL A 179 19.07 4.07 14.06
C VAL A 179 18.02 4.78 14.91
N PRO A 180 18.28 5.16 16.17
CA PRO A 180 17.30 5.94 16.94
C PRO A 180 16.93 7.28 16.30
N SER A 181 17.89 8.00 15.73
CA SER A 181 17.62 9.27 15.04
C SER A 181 16.84 9.09 13.74
N SER A 182 16.93 7.91 13.10
CA SER A 182 16.21 7.61 11.86
C SER A 182 14.76 7.15 12.07
N VAL A 183 14.32 6.90 13.31
CA VAL A 183 12.97 6.37 13.61
C VAL A 183 11.83 7.17 12.95
N PRO A 184 11.80 8.52 12.96
CA PRO A 184 10.76 9.27 12.28
C PRO A 184 10.72 9.02 10.76
N TYR A 185 11.89 8.89 10.13
CA TYR A 185 12.02 8.56 8.70
C TYR A 185 11.54 7.15 8.39
N ILE A 186 11.86 6.19 9.28
CA ILE A 186 11.40 4.81 9.16
C ILE A 186 9.86 4.76 9.23
N PHE A 187 9.23 5.44 10.17
CA PHE A 187 7.78 5.48 10.26
C PHE A 187 7.13 6.18 9.05
N THR A 188 7.75 7.24 8.53
CA THR A 188 7.30 7.86 7.28
C THR A 188 7.35 6.86 6.12
N ALA A 189 8.43 6.10 6.00
CA ALA A 189 8.56 5.04 5.01
C ALA A 189 7.50 3.94 5.20
N LEU A 190 7.31 3.46 6.42
CA LEU A 190 6.35 2.42 6.73
C LEU A 190 4.91 2.84 6.44
N LYS A 191 4.53 4.10 6.65
CA LYS A 191 3.20 4.61 6.28
C LYS A 191 2.95 4.55 4.76
N ILE A 192 3.95 4.95 3.96
CA ILE A 192 3.88 4.85 2.49
C ILE A 192 3.83 3.38 2.06
N SER A 193 4.67 2.56 2.65
CA SER A 193 4.78 1.14 2.33
C SER A 193 3.55 0.33 2.74
N ALA A 194 2.82 0.75 3.77
CA ALA A 194 1.59 0.11 4.21
C ALA A 194 0.51 0.16 3.11
N THR A 195 0.32 1.32 2.49
CA THR A 195 -0.61 1.44 1.35
C THR A 195 -0.06 0.75 0.10
N ALA A 196 1.25 0.87 -0.16
CA ALA A 196 1.89 0.21 -1.30
C ALA A 196 1.79 -1.32 -1.23
N SER A 197 1.86 -1.92 -0.04
CA SER A 197 1.71 -3.38 0.11
C SER A 197 0.31 -3.87 -0.23
N VAL A 198 -0.74 -3.11 0.14
CA VAL A 198 -2.13 -3.42 -0.22
C VAL A 198 -2.31 -3.32 -1.75
N ILE A 199 -1.79 -2.26 -2.36
CA ILE A 199 -1.82 -2.10 -3.83
C ILE A 199 -1.09 -3.27 -4.51
N GLY A 200 0.09 -3.64 -3.99
CA GLY A 200 0.87 -4.77 -4.51
C GLY A 200 0.16 -6.11 -4.40
N ALA A 201 -0.57 -6.35 -3.31
CA ALA A 201 -1.37 -7.55 -3.14
C ALA A 201 -2.52 -7.59 -4.14
N ILE A 202 -3.33 -6.53 -4.24
CA ILE A 202 -4.45 -6.45 -5.19
C ILE A 202 -3.98 -6.65 -6.63
N ILE A 203 -2.88 -5.97 -7.04
CA ILE A 203 -2.31 -6.12 -8.38
C ILE A 203 -1.79 -7.55 -8.60
N GLY A 204 -1.18 -8.15 -7.58
CA GLY A 204 -0.64 -9.50 -7.67
C GLY A 204 -1.69 -10.59 -7.79
N GLU A 205 -2.86 -10.42 -7.18
CA GLU A 205 -3.98 -11.35 -7.26
C GLU A 205 -4.59 -11.40 -8.67
N THR A 206 -4.60 -10.28 -9.39
CA THR A 206 -5.23 -10.15 -10.72
C THR A 206 -4.72 -11.18 -11.73
N PRO A 207 -3.39 -11.34 -12.00
CA PRO A 207 -2.88 -12.33 -12.95
C PRO A 207 -2.78 -13.72 -12.35
N ALA A 208 -2.87 -13.86 -11.03
CA ALA A 208 -2.76 -15.15 -10.35
C ALA A 208 -4.03 -16.00 -10.46
N SER A 209 -5.11 -15.46 -11.03
CA SER A 209 -6.44 -16.08 -11.01
C SER A 209 -6.89 -16.46 -9.59
N ILE A 210 -6.40 -15.72 -8.59
CA ILE A 210 -6.79 -15.89 -7.19
C ILE A 210 -8.13 -15.19 -7.02
N GLN A 211 -9.20 -15.98 -6.94
CA GLN A 211 -10.56 -15.46 -6.80
C GLN A 211 -10.92 -15.12 -5.34
N ASP A 212 -10.11 -15.57 -4.39
CA ASP A 212 -10.40 -15.44 -2.96
C ASP A 212 -10.10 -14.03 -2.41
N GLY A 213 -9.35 -13.20 -3.15
CA GLY A 213 -8.94 -11.86 -2.73
C GLY A 213 -9.70 -10.73 -3.42
N LEU A 214 -9.43 -9.49 -2.97
CA LEU A 214 -10.06 -8.27 -3.52
C LEU A 214 -9.67 -8.03 -4.98
N GLY A 215 -8.45 -8.36 -5.40
CA GLY A 215 -8.04 -8.28 -6.81
C GLY A 215 -8.83 -9.24 -7.69
N GLY A 216 -9.11 -10.46 -7.22
CA GLY A 216 -10.00 -11.39 -7.87
C GLY A 216 -11.44 -10.89 -7.96
N ALA A 217 -11.94 -10.28 -6.88
CA ALA A 217 -13.27 -9.66 -6.86
C ALA A 217 -13.37 -8.51 -7.87
N ILE A 218 -12.35 -7.66 -7.97
CA ILE A 218 -12.29 -6.58 -8.98
C ILE A 218 -12.38 -7.15 -10.38
N VAL A 219 -11.60 -8.19 -10.72
CA VAL A 219 -11.62 -8.82 -12.05
C VAL A 219 -12.99 -9.40 -12.35
N ASN A 220 -13.57 -10.09 -11.37
CA ASN A 220 -14.89 -10.73 -11.52
C ASN A 220 -15.98 -9.67 -11.78
N PHE A 221 -16.11 -8.66 -10.92
CA PHE A 221 -17.15 -7.64 -11.08
C PHE A 221 -16.92 -6.73 -12.29
N ASN A 222 -15.66 -6.56 -12.72
CA ASN A 222 -15.37 -5.82 -13.96
C ASN A 222 -15.92 -6.51 -15.21
N GLN A 223 -16.04 -7.84 -15.22
CA GLN A 223 -16.65 -8.57 -16.34
C GLN A 223 -18.15 -8.29 -16.47
N TYR A 224 -18.82 -7.99 -15.38
CA TYR A 224 -20.25 -7.69 -15.32
C TYR A 224 -20.54 -6.20 -15.12
N TYR A 225 -19.54 -5.34 -15.30
CA TYR A 225 -19.63 -3.91 -15.01
C TYR A 225 -20.81 -3.21 -15.70
N SER A 226 -21.08 -3.54 -16.95
CA SER A 226 -22.18 -2.94 -17.71
C SER A 226 -23.59 -3.34 -17.19
N LEU A 227 -23.69 -4.44 -16.42
CA LEU A 227 -24.95 -4.91 -15.85
C LEU A 227 -25.11 -4.44 -14.41
N GLU A 228 -24.06 -4.52 -13.62
CA GLU A 228 -24.09 -4.22 -12.17
C GLU A 228 -22.83 -3.43 -11.77
N PRO A 229 -22.74 -2.15 -12.14
CA PRO A 229 -21.56 -1.31 -11.85
C PRO A 229 -21.32 -1.10 -10.35
N THR A 230 -22.42 -1.15 -9.55
CA THR A 230 -22.38 -0.89 -8.10
C THR A 230 -21.51 -1.88 -7.32
N PHE A 231 -21.41 -3.14 -7.77
CA PHE A 231 -20.56 -4.15 -7.12
C PHE A 231 -19.07 -3.83 -7.24
N LEU A 232 -18.63 -3.35 -8.42
CA LEU A 232 -17.24 -2.95 -8.61
C LEU A 232 -16.93 -1.70 -7.78
N TRP A 233 -17.83 -0.72 -7.73
CA TRP A 233 -17.67 0.47 -6.90
C TRP A 233 -17.61 0.14 -5.42
N ALA A 234 -18.48 -0.73 -4.92
CA ALA A 234 -18.46 -1.22 -3.56
C ALA A 234 -17.14 -1.92 -3.23
N THR A 235 -16.63 -2.76 -4.14
CA THR A 235 -15.34 -3.44 -3.99
C THR A 235 -14.18 -2.45 -3.90
N ASN A 236 -14.17 -1.40 -4.74
CA ASN A 236 -13.14 -0.36 -4.70
C ASN A 236 -13.18 0.43 -3.37
N ILE A 237 -14.35 0.68 -2.80
CA ILE A 237 -14.48 1.29 -1.46
C ILE A 237 -13.81 0.39 -0.41
N VAL A 238 -14.05 -0.92 -0.45
CA VAL A 238 -13.43 -1.86 0.49
C VAL A 238 -11.91 -1.88 0.33
N CYS A 239 -11.38 -1.85 -0.90
CA CYS A 239 -9.95 -1.74 -1.17
C CYS A 239 -9.35 -0.46 -0.55
N ALA A 240 -10.04 0.67 -0.71
CA ALA A 240 -9.61 1.93 -0.11
C ALA A 240 -9.62 1.87 1.43
N VAL A 241 -10.67 1.29 2.02
CA VAL A 241 -10.77 1.10 3.48
C VAL A 241 -9.64 0.21 3.99
N LEU A 242 -9.30 -0.87 3.30
CA LEU A 242 -8.17 -1.73 3.67
C LEU A 242 -6.85 -0.96 3.65
N GLY A 243 -6.58 -0.18 2.59
CA GLY A 243 -5.38 0.66 2.49
C GLY A 243 -5.30 1.71 3.61
N ILE A 244 -6.42 2.37 3.91
CA ILE A 244 -6.52 3.34 5.01
C ILE A 244 -6.29 2.65 6.36
N ALA A 245 -6.84 1.45 6.57
CA ALA A 245 -6.65 0.70 7.81
C ALA A 245 -5.17 0.33 8.04
N PHE A 246 -4.47 -0.11 7.00
CA PHE A 246 -3.04 -0.39 7.05
C PHE A 246 -2.23 0.88 7.38
N PHE A 247 -2.52 1.99 6.71
CA PHE A 247 -1.89 3.29 6.99
C PHE A 247 -2.12 3.71 8.45
N LEU A 248 -3.37 3.66 8.93
CA LEU A 248 -3.73 4.06 10.29
C LEU A 248 -3.11 3.15 11.35
N ALA A 249 -2.97 1.85 11.09
CA ALA A 249 -2.28 0.92 11.97
C ALA A 249 -0.82 1.33 12.19
N VAL A 250 -0.10 1.68 11.11
CA VAL A 250 1.27 2.19 11.21
C VAL A 250 1.31 3.57 11.87
N ALA A 251 0.41 4.50 11.51
CA ALA A 251 0.37 5.84 12.08
C ALA A 251 0.06 5.83 13.59
N THR A 252 -0.79 4.92 14.05
CA THR A 252 -1.05 4.73 15.49
C THR A 252 0.16 4.17 16.22
N THR A 253 0.84 3.19 15.61
CA THR A 253 2.09 2.64 16.16
C THR A 253 3.16 3.71 16.27
N GLU A 254 3.34 4.55 15.24
CA GLU A 254 4.24 5.71 15.27
C GLU A 254 3.94 6.62 16.46
N ARG A 255 2.68 7.02 16.64
CA ARG A 255 2.28 7.91 17.75
C ARG A 255 2.60 7.29 19.12
N LEU A 256 2.43 5.99 19.28
CA LEU A 256 2.73 5.28 20.53
C LEU A 256 4.23 5.23 20.79
N VAL A 257 5.04 5.00 19.76
CA VAL A 257 6.50 4.90 19.85
C VAL A 257 7.12 6.29 20.08
N LEU A 258 6.74 7.28 19.27
CA LEU A 258 7.34 8.63 19.31
C LEU A 258 6.89 9.45 20.53
N ARG A 259 5.69 9.22 21.09
CA ARG A 259 5.27 9.86 22.34
C ARG A 259 6.18 9.54 23.53
N ARG A 260 6.94 8.45 23.47
CA ARG A 260 7.89 8.02 24.51
C ARG A 260 9.32 8.52 24.26
N ALA A 261 9.60 9.08 23.08
CA ALA A 261 10.90 9.68 22.80
C ALA A 261 10.95 11.08 23.43
N PRO A 262 11.95 11.40 24.27
CA PRO A 262 12.11 12.77 24.78
C PRO A 262 12.30 13.69 23.57
N VAL A 263 11.49 14.77 23.50
CA VAL A 263 11.66 15.85 22.54
C VAL A 263 13.02 16.48 22.83
N ASN A 264 14.04 16.14 22.06
CA ASN A 264 15.28 16.87 22.09
C ASN A 264 14.98 18.26 21.51
N VAL A 265 14.84 19.20 22.43
CA VAL A 265 14.73 20.63 22.14
C VAL A 265 16.02 21.03 21.42
N SER A 266 15.88 21.39 20.14
CA SER A 266 16.92 22.04 19.35
C SER A 266 17.19 23.44 19.87
#